data_8941cbad483853d32569f36c2f0c4291
#
_entry.id   8941cbad483853d32569f36c2f0c4291
#
_cell.length_a   1.000
_cell.length_b   1.000
_cell.length_c   1.000
_cell.angle_alpha   90.00
_cell.angle_beta   90.00
_cell.angle_gamma   90.00
#
_symmetry.space_group_name_H-M   'P 1'
#
loop_
_entity.id
_entity.type
_entity.pdbx_description
1 polymer ?
#
loop_
_entity_poly.entity_id
_entity_poly.type
_entity_poly.pdbx_seq_one_letter_code
_entity_poly.pdbx_strand_id
1 'polypeptide(L)'
;MIGKIYEILLTHNRPWTLRELIFFVIVLMVATIIFSILLKKDKMNLFQLIVGELLLIFIFIVLGSTVFTRVPDKVEAYKLMPFWSWNEVIKGDIELLEENFLNFLLLLPLGFLLPFVFYKKISWNKAFIMGLAFSFFIETSQLVLHRGLFEWDDMIHNSLGAMIGCIIANKIFEKFVKKIKFK
;
A
#
# COMPACT_ATOMS: atom_id res chain seq x y z
N MET A 1 -16.64 8.04 -10.36
CA MET A 1 -15.50 7.38 -9.69
C MET A 1 -14.67 8.36 -8.84
N ILE A 2 -13.97 9.38 -9.38
CA ILE A 2 -13.12 10.29 -8.57
C ILE A 2 -13.93 11.05 -7.50
N GLY A 3 -15.12 11.57 -7.81
CA GLY A 3 -15.99 12.25 -6.84
C GLY A 3 -16.44 11.33 -5.69
N LYS A 4 -16.77 10.08 -5.99
CA LYS A 4 -17.15 9.07 -4.98
C LYS A 4 -15.98 8.70 -4.05
N ILE A 5 -14.77 8.56 -4.61
CA ILE A 5 -13.54 8.34 -3.79
C ILE A 5 -13.32 9.51 -2.84
N TYR A 6 -13.50 10.73 -3.32
CA TYR A 6 -13.37 11.93 -2.49
C TYR A 6 -14.43 11.98 -1.37
N GLU A 7 -15.68 11.62 -1.66
CA GLU A 7 -16.75 11.51 -0.66
C GLU A 7 -16.44 10.42 0.38
N ILE A 8 -16.01 9.22 -0.03
CA ILE A 8 -15.62 8.14 0.88
C ILE A 8 -14.48 8.58 1.81
N LEU A 9 -13.46 9.24 1.25
CA LEU A 9 -12.34 9.74 2.05
C LEU A 9 -12.78 10.80 3.06
N LEU A 10 -13.72 11.68 2.71
CA LEU A 10 -14.19 12.73 3.62
C LEU A 10 -15.16 12.22 4.69
N THR A 11 -15.99 11.22 4.37
CA THR A 11 -17.01 10.71 5.29
C THR A 11 -16.46 9.74 6.34
N HIS A 12 -15.44 8.95 5.97
CA HIS A 12 -14.89 7.93 6.86
C HIS A 12 -13.59 8.34 7.55
N ASN A 13 -12.96 9.44 7.14
CA ASN A 13 -11.68 9.88 7.66
C ASN A 13 -11.77 11.28 8.29
N ARG A 14 -11.21 11.42 9.48
CA ARG A 14 -10.94 12.73 10.10
C ARG A 14 -9.64 13.34 9.55
N PRO A 15 -9.44 14.66 9.66
CA PRO A 15 -8.17 15.28 9.36
C PRO A 15 -7.01 14.70 10.17
N TRP A 16 -5.81 14.74 9.61
CA TRP A 16 -4.58 14.40 10.32
C TRP A 16 -4.38 15.32 11.54
N THR A 17 -3.99 14.74 12.66
CA THR A 17 -3.59 15.51 13.82
C THR A 17 -2.13 15.96 13.70
N LEU A 18 -1.78 17.04 14.38
CA LEU A 18 -0.40 17.52 14.45
C LEU A 18 0.57 16.44 14.98
N ARG A 19 0.12 15.60 15.93
CA ARG A 19 0.94 14.50 16.46
C ARG A 19 1.28 13.46 15.39
N GLU A 20 0.31 13.09 14.56
CA GLU A 20 0.52 12.14 13.46
C GLU A 20 1.49 12.70 12.41
N LEU A 21 1.33 13.99 12.08
CA LEU A 21 2.24 14.66 11.15
C LEU A 21 3.66 14.73 11.71
N ILE A 22 3.83 15.10 12.99
CA ILE A 22 5.14 15.13 13.64
C ILE A 22 5.76 13.74 13.67
N PHE A 23 5.00 12.70 14.05
CA PHE A 23 5.47 11.31 14.03
C PHE A 23 5.94 10.89 12.64
N PHE A 24 5.16 11.20 11.61
CA PHE A 24 5.50 10.92 10.23
C PHE A 24 6.83 11.61 9.82
N VAL A 25 6.97 12.89 10.12
CA VAL A 25 8.20 13.66 9.81
C VAL A 25 9.40 13.07 10.55
N ILE A 26 9.25 12.68 11.82
CA ILE A 26 10.34 12.03 12.58
C ILE A 26 10.76 10.71 11.92
N VAL A 27 9.81 9.86 11.53
CA VAL A 27 10.12 8.59 10.86
C VAL A 27 10.83 8.81 9.53
N LEU A 28 10.37 9.76 8.72
CA LEU A 28 11.05 10.12 7.47
C LEU A 28 12.48 10.63 7.73
N MET A 29 12.68 11.51 8.71
CA MET A 29 14.02 11.99 9.05
C MET A 29 14.95 10.84 9.48
N VAL A 30 14.46 9.91 10.31
CA VAL A 30 15.25 8.74 10.73
C VAL A 30 15.59 7.86 9.52
N ALA A 31 14.62 7.60 8.65
CA ALA A 31 14.84 6.83 7.43
C ALA A 31 15.88 7.51 6.51
N THR A 32 15.76 8.81 6.31
CA THR A 32 16.72 9.61 5.50
C THR A 32 18.14 9.51 6.08
N ILE A 33 18.27 9.56 7.41
CA ILE A 33 19.60 9.39 8.06
C ILE A 33 20.14 7.98 7.78
N ILE A 34 19.32 6.94 7.97
CA ILE A 34 19.73 5.55 7.73
C ILE A 34 20.12 5.35 6.25
N PHE A 35 19.30 5.81 5.31
CA PHE A 35 19.57 5.71 3.88
C PHE A 35 20.82 6.48 3.49
N SER A 36 21.05 7.67 4.07
CA SER A 36 22.26 8.46 3.85
C SER A 36 23.52 7.74 4.35
N ILE A 37 23.44 7.03 5.47
CA ILE A 37 24.54 6.19 5.98
C ILE A 37 24.79 5.02 5.03
N LEU A 38 23.73 4.36 4.51
CA LEU A 38 23.86 3.27 3.56
C LEU A 38 24.46 3.75 2.24
N LEU A 39 24.07 4.93 1.77
CA LEU A 39 24.63 5.59 0.58
C LEU A 39 26.14 5.87 0.76
N LYS A 40 26.55 6.44 1.91
CA LYS A 40 27.97 6.69 2.22
C LYS A 40 28.82 5.42 2.33
N LYS A 41 28.19 4.28 2.65
CA LYS A 41 28.84 2.97 2.72
C LYS A 41 28.78 2.17 1.40
N ASP A 42 28.38 2.79 0.30
CA ASP A 42 28.19 2.17 -1.02
C ASP A 42 27.24 0.94 -1.01
N LYS A 43 26.36 0.85 -0.01
CA LYS A 43 25.35 -0.21 0.11
C LYS A 43 24.03 0.14 -0.58
N MET A 44 23.87 1.36 -1.02
CA MET A 44 22.69 1.92 -1.67
C MET A 44 23.15 3.04 -2.61
N ASN A 45 22.44 3.21 -3.72
CA ASN A 45 22.65 4.38 -4.59
C ASN A 45 21.59 5.46 -4.32
N LEU A 46 21.85 6.68 -4.84
CA LEU A 46 20.95 7.83 -4.64
C LEU A 46 19.53 7.56 -5.17
N PHE A 47 19.42 6.84 -6.28
CA PHE A 47 18.11 6.49 -6.85
C PHE A 47 17.31 5.59 -5.90
N GLN A 48 17.95 4.58 -5.29
CA GLN A 48 17.31 3.71 -4.29
C GLN A 48 16.89 4.50 -3.05
N LEU A 49 17.69 5.48 -2.61
CA LEU A 49 17.34 6.36 -1.51
C LEU A 49 16.03 7.11 -1.83
N ILE A 50 15.97 7.78 -2.99
CA ILE A 50 14.79 8.56 -3.39
C ILE A 50 13.56 7.65 -3.49
N VAL A 51 13.68 6.50 -4.13
CA VAL A 51 12.54 5.57 -4.28
C VAL A 51 12.14 4.95 -2.92
N GLY A 52 13.09 4.71 -2.02
CA GLY A 52 12.83 4.26 -0.66
C GLY A 52 12.01 5.28 0.14
N GLU A 53 12.36 6.56 0.05
CA GLU A 53 11.57 7.65 0.66
C GLU A 53 10.17 7.74 0.06
N LEU A 54 10.04 7.63 -1.26
CA LEU A 54 8.73 7.61 -1.93
C LEU A 54 7.87 6.42 -1.45
N LEU A 55 8.48 5.25 -1.26
CA LEU A 55 7.78 4.08 -0.72
C LEU A 55 7.32 4.33 0.72
N LEU A 56 8.14 4.93 1.57
CA LEU A 56 7.75 5.28 2.94
C LEU A 56 6.61 6.30 2.96
N ILE A 57 6.69 7.35 2.16
CA ILE A 57 5.59 8.33 2.03
C ILE A 57 4.31 7.64 1.60
N PHE A 58 4.37 6.75 0.61
CA PHE A 58 3.23 5.98 0.15
C PHE A 58 2.64 5.10 1.28
N ILE A 59 3.48 4.36 2.02
CA ILE A 59 3.05 3.54 3.17
C ILE A 59 2.33 4.41 4.20
N PHE A 60 2.85 5.61 4.50
CA PHE A 60 2.21 6.52 5.45
C PHE A 60 0.86 7.04 4.95
N ILE A 61 0.74 7.36 3.65
CA ILE A 61 -0.54 7.77 3.05
C ILE A 61 -1.56 6.64 3.19
N VAL A 62 -1.17 5.41 2.87
CA VAL A 62 -2.04 4.23 2.98
C VAL A 62 -2.46 4.01 4.43
N LEU A 63 -1.52 3.90 5.37
CA LEU A 63 -1.82 3.72 6.79
C LEU A 63 -2.62 4.90 7.36
N GLY A 64 -2.35 6.10 6.89
CA GLY A 64 -3.12 7.29 7.21
C GLY A 64 -4.58 7.12 6.86
N SER A 65 -4.86 6.85 5.59
CA SER A 65 -6.23 6.76 5.07
C SER A 65 -6.99 5.51 5.52
N THR A 66 -6.30 4.41 5.79
CA THR A 66 -6.96 3.14 6.15
C THR A 66 -7.02 2.88 7.65
N VAL A 67 -6.09 3.42 8.44
CA VAL A 67 -5.97 3.11 9.87
C VAL A 67 -6.04 4.37 10.74
N PHE A 68 -5.11 5.34 10.55
CA PHE A 68 -4.94 6.40 11.54
C PHE A 68 -6.05 7.45 11.51
N THR A 69 -6.52 7.86 10.35
CA THR A 69 -7.56 8.89 10.23
C THR A 69 -8.98 8.33 10.24
N ARG A 70 -9.15 7.02 10.07
CA ARG A 70 -10.48 6.39 10.12
C ARG A 70 -11.15 6.60 11.48
N VAL A 71 -12.43 6.95 11.45
CA VAL A 71 -13.22 7.16 12.69
C VAL A 71 -13.54 5.81 13.30
N PRO A 72 -13.30 5.60 14.61
CA PRO A 72 -13.62 4.33 15.25
C PRO A 72 -15.12 4.01 15.19
N ASP A 73 -15.44 2.79 14.83
CA ASP A 73 -16.80 2.23 14.93
C ASP A 73 -16.92 1.37 16.19
N LYS A 74 -18.14 1.30 16.78
CA LYS A 74 -18.39 0.56 18.01
C LYS A 74 -18.61 -0.94 17.80
N VAL A 75 -18.69 -1.39 16.57
CA VAL A 75 -18.98 -2.78 16.23
C VAL A 75 -17.72 -3.49 15.76
N GLU A 76 -17.29 -4.49 16.52
CA GLU A 76 -16.31 -5.47 16.00
C GLU A 76 -16.98 -6.27 14.89
N ALA A 77 -16.48 -6.13 13.68
CA ALA A 77 -17.01 -6.85 12.55
C ALA A 77 -15.85 -7.45 11.74
N TYR A 78 -16.07 -8.69 11.31
CA TYR A 78 -15.15 -9.43 10.45
C TYR A 78 -15.94 -10.22 9.42
N LYS A 79 -15.39 -10.34 8.23
CA LYS A 79 -15.93 -11.20 7.16
C LYS A 79 -14.85 -12.20 6.74
N LEU A 80 -14.95 -13.39 7.30
CA LEU A 80 -13.93 -14.44 7.13
C LEU A 80 -14.19 -15.35 5.94
N MET A 81 -15.34 -15.22 5.26
CA MET A 81 -15.64 -16.02 4.07
C MET A 81 -14.91 -15.43 2.86
N PRO A 82 -13.93 -16.13 2.27
CA PRO A 82 -13.26 -15.66 1.06
C PRO A 82 -14.26 -15.51 -0.10
N PHE A 83 -14.07 -14.48 -0.91
CA PHE A 83 -14.90 -14.17 -2.08
C PHE A 83 -16.37 -13.86 -1.77
N TRP A 84 -16.69 -13.46 -0.52
CA TRP A 84 -18.03 -13.05 -0.16
C TRP A 84 -18.49 -11.82 -0.96
N SER A 85 -17.60 -10.85 -1.17
CA SER A 85 -17.87 -9.63 -1.93
C SER A 85 -18.22 -9.93 -3.38
N TRP A 86 -17.56 -10.92 -3.99
CA TRP A 86 -17.87 -11.35 -5.36
C TRP A 86 -19.22 -12.01 -5.48
N ASN A 87 -19.68 -12.74 -4.45
CA ASN A 87 -21.04 -13.29 -4.43
C ASN A 87 -22.09 -12.18 -4.44
N GLU A 88 -21.87 -11.08 -3.73
CA GLU A 88 -22.79 -9.94 -3.72
C GLU A 88 -22.71 -9.16 -5.04
N VAL A 89 -21.51 -8.99 -5.61
CA VAL A 89 -21.33 -8.40 -6.95
C VAL A 89 -22.14 -9.16 -8.02
N ILE A 90 -22.10 -10.50 -7.99
CA ILE A 90 -22.89 -11.34 -8.92
C ILE A 90 -24.40 -11.13 -8.74
N LYS A 91 -24.84 -10.80 -7.53
CA LYS A 91 -26.25 -10.44 -7.24
C LYS A 91 -26.62 -9.02 -7.63
N GLY A 92 -25.66 -8.24 -8.11
CA GLY A 92 -25.89 -6.89 -8.64
C GLY A 92 -25.38 -5.75 -7.75
N ASP A 93 -24.60 -6.02 -6.72
CA ASP A 93 -23.99 -4.98 -5.88
C ASP A 93 -22.78 -4.33 -6.59
N ILE A 94 -23.04 -3.20 -7.23
CA ILE A 94 -22.02 -2.43 -7.97
C ILE A 94 -21.09 -1.68 -7.00
N GLU A 95 -21.55 -1.36 -5.80
CA GLU A 95 -20.73 -0.62 -4.83
C GLU A 95 -19.57 -1.51 -4.35
N LEU A 96 -19.82 -2.76 -4.07
CA LEU A 96 -18.78 -3.74 -3.74
C LEU A 96 -17.80 -4.00 -4.89
N LEU A 97 -18.25 -3.93 -6.14
CA LEU A 97 -17.34 -4.02 -7.29
C LEU A 97 -16.36 -2.84 -7.32
N GLU A 98 -16.86 -1.62 -7.09
CA GLU A 98 -16.01 -0.42 -6.99
C GLU A 98 -15.03 -0.54 -5.82
N GLU A 99 -15.47 -1.04 -4.67
CA GLU A 99 -14.63 -1.24 -3.47
C GLU A 99 -13.52 -2.28 -3.72
N ASN A 100 -13.85 -3.44 -4.27
CA ASN A 100 -12.88 -4.46 -4.67
C ASN A 100 -11.82 -3.90 -5.63
N PHE A 101 -12.24 -3.07 -6.58
CA PHE A 101 -11.32 -2.42 -7.50
C PHE A 101 -10.42 -1.39 -6.82
N LEU A 102 -10.95 -0.61 -5.88
CA LEU A 102 -10.16 0.35 -5.09
C LEU A 102 -9.13 -0.36 -4.20
N ASN A 103 -9.49 -1.47 -3.58
CA ASN A 103 -8.58 -2.30 -2.82
C ASN A 103 -7.47 -2.87 -3.72
N PHE A 104 -7.80 -3.37 -4.92
CA PHE A 104 -6.79 -3.76 -5.89
C PHE A 104 -5.82 -2.62 -6.23
N LEU A 105 -6.31 -1.40 -6.42
CA LEU A 105 -5.48 -0.24 -6.73
C LEU A 105 -4.66 0.24 -5.52
N LEU A 106 -5.12 -0.01 -4.30
CA LEU A 106 -4.50 0.51 -3.07
C LEU A 106 -3.03 0.11 -2.95
N LEU A 107 -2.67 -1.16 -3.16
CA LEU A 107 -1.29 -1.63 -3.04
C LEU A 107 -0.54 -1.82 -4.37
N LEU A 108 -1.14 -1.45 -5.48
CA LEU A 108 -0.47 -1.48 -6.78
C LEU A 108 0.81 -0.60 -6.80
N PRO A 109 0.83 0.64 -6.25
CA PRO A 109 2.05 1.44 -6.17
C PRO A 109 3.12 0.83 -5.27
N LEU A 110 2.74 0.15 -4.18
CA LEU A 110 3.70 -0.57 -3.33
C LEU A 110 4.46 -1.59 -4.18
N GLY A 111 3.74 -2.48 -4.87
CA GLY A 111 4.35 -3.47 -5.74
C GLY A 111 5.20 -2.88 -6.85
N PHE A 112 4.74 -1.76 -7.43
CA PHE A 112 5.45 -1.04 -8.48
C PHE A 112 6.80 -0.49 -8.01
N LEU A 113 6.92 -0.01 -6.79
CA LEU A 113 8.16 0.55 -6.25
C LEU A 113 9.19 -0.52 -5.85
N LEU A 114 8.79 -1.77 -5.55
CA LEU A 114 9.69 -2.83 -5.06
C LEU A 114 10.94 -3.07 -5.93
N PRO A 115 10.85 -3.28 -7.26
CA PRO A 115 12.04 -3.53 -8.08
C PRO A 115 13.04 -2.38 -8.07
N PHE A 116 12.56 -1.15 -7.94
CA PHE A 116 13.39 0.06 -7.92
C PHE A 116 14.06 0.26 -6.55
N VAL A 117 13.35 0.02 -5.45
CA VAL A 117 13.91 0.07 -4.09
C VAL A 117 15.01 -0.97 -3.91
N PHE A 118 14.73 -2.22 -4.29
CA PHE A 118 15.70 -3.31 -4.17
C PHE A 118 16.76 -3.33 -5.29
N TYR A 119 16.60 -2.47 -6.29
CA TYR A 119 17.45 -2.40 -7.48
C TYR A 119 17.67 -3.74 -8.16
N LYS A 120 16.63 -4.56 -8.20
CA LYS A 120 16.60 -5.90 -8.84
C LYS A 120 15.17 -6.31 -9.17
N LYS A 121 15.04 -7.28 -10.09
CA LYS A 121 13.75 -7.93 -10.32
C LYS A 121 13.25 -8.62 -9.06
N ILE A 122 11.98 -8.45 -8.79
CA ILE A 122 11.27 -9.13 -7.70
C ILE A 122 10.28 -10.12 -8.32
N SER A 123 10.30 -11.39 -7.89
CA SER A 123 9.31 -12.35 -8.36
C SER A 123 7.89 -11.97 -7.94
N TRP A 124 6.93 -12.26 -8.78
CA TRP A 124 5.53 -11.95 -8.51
C TRP A 124 5.01 -12.56 -7.20
N ASN A 125 5.45 -13.79 -6.85
CA ASN A 125 5.12 -14.44 -5.59
C ASN A 125 5.60 -13.63 -4.38
N LYS A 126 6.84 -13.08 -4.44
CA LYS A 126 7.37 -12.25 -3.35
C LYS A 126 6.58 -10.96 -3.22
N ALA A 127 6.22 -10.33 -4.33
CA ALA A 127 5.40 -9.12 -4.31
C ALA A 127 3.99 -9.40 -3.76
N PHE A 128 3.38 -10.53 -4.14
CA PHE A 128 2.11 -10.98 -3.59
C PHE A 128 2.19 -11.19 -2.07
N ILE A 129 3.19 -11.92 -1.58
CA ILE A 129 3.39 -12.18 -0.14
C ILE A 129 3.64 -10.87 0.62
N MET A 130 4.42 -9.94 0.07
CA MET A 130 4.67 -8.64 0.70
C MET A 130 3.38 -7.80 0.74
N GLY A 131 2.59 -7.81 -0.32
CA GLY A 131 1.26 -7.18 -0.36
C GLY A 131 0.32 -7.81 0.68
N LEU A 132 0.29 -9.15 0.76
CA LEU A 132 -0.52 -9.88 1.73
C LEU A 132 -0.13 -9.55 3.17
N ALA A 133 1.15 -9.55 3.47
CA ALA A 133 1.64 -9.21 4.81
C ALA A 133 1.29 -7.77 5.21
N PHE A 134 1.43 -6.83 4.27
CA PHE A 134 1.08 -5.43 4.53
C PHE A 134 -0.43 -5.23 4.66
N SER A 135 -1.23 -5.87 3.81
CA SER A 135 -2.69 -5.83 3.91
C SER A 135 -3.18 -6.50 5.20
N PHE A 136 -2.63 -7.64 5.58
CA PHE A 136 -2.94 -8.29 6.86
C PHE A 136 -2.64 -7.36 8.05
N PHE A 137 -1.54 -6.60 7.99
CA PHE A 137 -1.24 -5.59 9.01
C PHE A 137 -2.31 -4.49 9.05
N ILE A 138 -2.78 -4.00 7.89
CA ILE A 138 -3.85 -3.01 7.81
C ILE A 138 -5.12 -3.57 8.45
N GLU A 139 -5.61 -4.72 7.98
CA GLU A 139 -6.84 -5.37 8.45
C GLU A 139 -6.80 -5.65 9.97
N THR A 140 -5.68 -6.20 10.46
CA THR A 140 -5.49 -6.43 11.90
C THR A 140 -5.50 -5.12 12.69
N SER A 141 -4.88 -4.07 12.15
CA SER A 141 -4.88 -2.75 12.80
C SER A 141 -6.28 -2.14 12.85
N GLN A 142 -7.05 -2.29 11.78
CA GLN A 142 -8.45 -1.83 11.73
C GLN A 142 -9.31 -2.57 12.76
N LEU A 143 -9.18 -3.88 12.85
CA LEU A 143 -9.89 -4.71 13.82
C LEU A 143 -9.55 -4.30 15.27
N VAL A 144 -8.26 -4.25 15.61
CA VAL A 144 -7.77 -3.94 16.98
C VAL A 144 -8.15 -2.52 17.40
N LEU A 145 -8.14 -1.56 16.47
CA LEU A 145 -8.46 -0.17 16.74
C LEU A 145 -9.94 0.18 16.53
N HIS A 146 -10.78 -0.81 16.20
CA HIS A 146 -12.21 -0.64 15.87
C HIS A 146 -12.44 0.41 14.76
N ARG A 147 -11.65 0.33 13.69
CA ARG A 147 -11.63 1.32 12.60
C ARG A 147 -11.99 0.76 11.23
N GLY A 148 -12.59 -0.40 11.19
CA GLY A 148 -13.04 -1.07 9.96
C GLY A 148 -13.33 -2.53 10.21
N LEU A 149 -13.80 -3.19 9.16
CA LEU A 149 -14.02 -4.63 9.10
C LEU A 149 -12.70 -5.34 8.81
N PHE A 150 -12.49 -6.51 9.40
CA PHE A 150 -11.42 -7.41 8.96
C PHE A 150 -11.95 -8.29 7.82
N GLU A 151 -11.37 -8.16 6.62
CA GLU A 151 -11.86 -8.84 5.43
C GLU A 151 -10.77 -9.60 4.67
N TRP A 152 -11.02 -10.90 4.40
CA TRP A 152 -10.11 -11.69 3.56
C TRP A 152 -10.06 -11.18 2.12
N ASP A 153 -11.19 -10.70 1.60
CA ASP A 153 -11.29 -10.24 0.22
C ASP A 153 -10.39 -9.03 -0.02
N ASP A 154 -10.34 -8.10 0.94
CA ASP A 154 -9.45 -6.93 0.87
C ASP A 154 -7.99 -7.35 0.82
N MET A 155 -7.59 -8.32 1.64
CA MET A 155 -6.22 -8.84 1.61
C MET A 155 -5.87 -9.47 0.26
N ILE A 156 -6.81 -10.21 -0.35
CA ILE A 156 -6.61 -10.82 -1.65
C ILE A 156 -6.46 -9.75 -2.73
N HIS A 157 -7.38 -8.78 -2.79
CA HIS A 157 -7.36 -7.71 -3.81
C HIS A 157 -6.11 -6.84 -3.69
N ASN A 158 -5.76 -6.43 -2.48
CA ASN A 158 -4.54 -5.66 -2.19
C ASN A 158 -3.27 -6.41 -2.64
N SER A 159 -3.20 -7.71 -2.35
CA SER A 159 -2.06 -8.55 -2.72
C SER A 159 -1.92 -8.72 -4.23
N LEU A 160 -3.05 -8.90 -4.93
CA LEU A 160 -3.10 -8.95 -6.38
C LEU A 160 -2.65 -7.61 -7.00
N GLY A 161 -3.06 -6.49 -6.42
CA GLY A 161 -2.59 -5.17 -6.82
C GLY A 161 -1.08 -5.03 -6.71
N ALA A 162 -0.50 -5.40 -5.57
CA ALA A 162 0.96 -5.40 -5.37
C ALA A 162 1.68 -6.32 -6.36
N MET A 163 1.14 -7.50 -6.61
CA MET A 163 1.68 -8.44 -7.60
C MET A 163 1.71 -7.84 -9.00
N ILE A 164 0.59 -7.28 -9.47
CA ILE A 164 0.49 -6.69 -10.81
C ILE A 164 1.38 -5.46 -10.95
N GLY A 165 1.40 -4.59 -9.93
CA GLY A 165 2.31 -3.44 -9.89
C GLY A 165 3.77 -3.86 -10.06
N CYS A 166 4.21 -4.91 -9.37
CA CYS A 166 5.55 -5.45 -9.48
C CYS A 166 5.85 -6.06 -10.86
N ILE A 167 4.90 -6.78 -11.47
CA ILE A 167 5.05 -7.33 -12.82
C ILE A 167 5.26 -6.21 -13.85
N ILE A 168 4.47 -5.15 -13.78
CA ILE A 168 4.61 -3.96 -14.63
C ILE A 168 5.98 -3.31 -14.42
N ALA A 169 6.33 -3.08 -13.15
CA ALA A 169 7.59 -2.44 -12.78
C ALA A 169 8.83 -3.23 -13.21
N ASN A 170 8.81 -4.54 -13.13
CA ASN A 170 9.90 -5.40 -13.60
C ASN A 170 10.22 -5.20 -15.10
N LYS A 171 9.18 -5.06 -15.95
CA LYS A 171 9.36 -4.80 -17.38
C LYS A 171 10.00 -3.43 -17.64
N ILE A 172 9.61 -2.42 -16.85
CA ILE A 172 10.18 -1.07 -16.94
C ILE A 172 11.62 -1.07 -16.41
N PHE A 173 11.86 -1.73 -15.27
CA PHE A 173 13.17 -1.84 -14.65
C PHE A 173 14.22 -2.49 -15.58
N GLU A 174 13.85 -3.52 -16.31
CA GLU A 174 14.75 -4.14 -17.32
C GLU A 174 15.20 -3.16 -18.39
N LYS A 175 14.25 -2.37 -18.92
CA LYS A 175 14.56 -1.33 -19.92
C LYS A 175 15.45 -0.24 -19.33
N PHE A 176 15.17 0.17 -18.08
CA PHE A 176 15.92 1.17 -17.36
C PHE A 176 17.37 0.75 -17.13
N VAL A 177 17.61 -0.46 -16.61
CA VAL A 177 18.96 -0.99 -16.36
C VAL A 177 19.75 -1.20 -17.65
N LYS A 178 19.10 -1.69 -18.72
CA LYS A 178 19.76 -1.82 -20.04
C LYS A 178 20.26 -0.47 -20.54
N LYS A 179 19.46 0.59 -20.42
CA LYS A 179 19.84 1.95 -20.87
C LYS A 179 21.03 2.53 -20.12
N ILE A 180 21.19 2.20 -18.82
CA ILE A 180 22.34 2.67 -18.02
C ILE A 180 23.63 1.94 -18.39
N LYS A 181 23.56 0.65 -18.73
CA LYS A 181 24.76 -0.13 -19.12
C LYS A 181 25.31 0.20 -20.51
N PHE A 182 24.55 0.88 -21.35
CA PHE A 182 24.95 1.30 -22.71
C PHE A 182 25.33 2.79 -22.79
N LYS A 183 25.41 3.49 -21.67
CA LYS A 183 26.01 4.84 -21.53
C LYS A 183 27.29 4.76 -20.72
#